data_82e7d9ff8e6cb2bc1c6fd7c0ee037a5c
#
_entry.id   82e7d9ff8e6cb2bc1c6fd7c0ee037a5c
#
_cell.length_a   1.000
_cell.length_b   1.000
_cell.length_c   1.000
_cell.angle_alpha   90.00
_cell.angle_beta   90.00
_cell.angle_gamma   90.00
#
_symmetry.space_group_name_H-M   'P 1'
#
loop_
_entity.id
_entity.type
_entity.pdbx_description
1 polymer ?
#
loop_
_entity_poly.entity_id
_entity_poly.type
_entity_poly.pdbx_seq_one_letter_code
_entity_poly.pdbx_strand_id
1 'polypeptide(L)'
;VPDAIVFETDRHLKWRALDGLERALMAACGLCLLGFTLAEVGDVLFRMLHHPLASAQEFSSGFFIWGIFLGGAVAVRRDTNFRIGAISDKWSGTPRLVAELVKRAVMLAVALVLTVFGYLNFLHGFGSFMAPSETPIAVLYAAIPVSGLLIAIFVIEGVVCGLRNGFAGELTDVERAVAASTATDQPIA
;
A
#
# COMPACT_ATOMS: atom_id res chain seq x y z
N VAL A 1 2.43 23.32 4.32
CA VAL A 1 1.49 22.50 3.52
C VAL A 1 2.09 21.17 3.04
N PRO A 2 3.37 20.79 3.34
CA PRO A 2 3.91 19.48 2.93
C PRO A 2 3.43 18.29 3.78
N ASP A 3 2.87 18.53 4.96
CA ASP A 3 2.55 17.47 5.92
C ASP A 3 1.14 16.89 5.76
N ALA A 4 0.29 17.49 4.93
CA ALA A 4 -1.09 17.06 4.72
C ALA A 4 -1.24 15.72 3.94
N ILE A 5 -0.14 15.21 3.35
CA ILE A 5 -0.15 13.98 2.55
C ILE A 5 0.11 12.73 3.40
N VAL A 6 0.71 12.87 4.57
CA VAL A 6 0.97 11.77 5.50
C VAL A 6 -0.09 11.83 6.60
N PHE A 7 -1.04 10.89 6.59
CA PHE A 7 -1.99 10.77 7.69
C PHE A 7 -1.23 10.45 8.98
N GLU A 8 -1.38 11.28 10.01
CA GLU A 8 -0.72 11.12 11.30
C GLU A 8 -1.25 9.96 12.15
N THR A 9 -2.25 9.23 11.67
CA THR A 9 -2.83 8.09 12.36
C THR A 9 -1.74 7.05 12.62
N ASP A 10 -1.60 6.64 13.89
CA ASP A 10 -0.63 5.63 14.36
C ASP A 10 0.85 6.00 14.13
N ARG A 11 1.20 7.27 14.36
CA ARG A 11 2.57 7.77 14.23
C ARG A 11 3.59 7.02 15.08
N HIS A 12 3.19 6.51 16.24
CA HIS A 12 4.01 5.70 17.15
C HIS A 12 4.45 4.35 16.54
N LEU A 13 3.78 3.88 15.47
CA LEU A 13 4.09 2.65 14.76
C LEU A 13 4.95 2.87 13.51
N LYS A 14 5.36 4.11 13.20
CA LYS A 14 6.05 4.48 11.95
C LYS A 14 7.41 5.13 12.22
N TRP A 15 8.41 4.77 11.43
CA TRP A 15 9.72 5.40 11.45
C TRP A 15 9.76 6.62 10.52
N ARG A 16 10.32 7.72 11.03
CA ARG A 16 10.50 8.95 10.23
C ARG A 16 11.37 8.73 9.00
N ALA A 17 12.32 7.79 9.07
CA ALA A 17 13.21 7.46 7.96
C ALA A 17 12.45 6.93 6.72
N LEU A 18 11.34 6.21 6.90
CA LEU A 18 10.55 5.64 5.81
C LEU A 18 9.44 6.57 5.29
N ASP A 19 9.23 7.74 5.92
CA ASP A 19 8.24 8.73 5.44
C ASP A 19 8.63 9.31 4.07
N GLY A 20 9.94 9.46 3.82
CA GLY A 20 10.45 9.87 2.50
C GLY A 20 10.12 8.84 1.41
N LEU A 21 10.30 7.56 1.74
CA LEU A 21 9.97 6.45 0.84
C LEU A 21 8.45 6.40 0.56
N GLU A 22 7.61 6.53 1.60
CA GLU A 22 6.15 6.57 1.42
C GLU A 22 5.72 7.71 0.49
N ARG A 23 6.28 8.92 0.67
CA ARG A 23 5.97 10.07 -0.19
C ARG A 23 6.40 9.83 -1.63
N ALA A 24 7.59 9.26 -1.84
CA ALA A 24 8.07 8.90 -3.17
C ALA A 24 7.18 7.86 -3.85
N LEU A 25 6.77 6.82 -3.11
CA LEU A 25 5.85 5.80 -3.61
C LEU A 25 4.48 6.36 -3.97
N MET A 26 3.94 7.28 -3.14
CA MET A 26 2.68 7.95 -3.45
C MET A 26 2.77 8.82 -4.70
N ALA A 27 3.87 9.57 -4.86
CA ALA A 27 4.11 10.33 -6.08
C ALA A 27 4.22 9.40 -7.30
N ALA A 28 4.93 8.28 -7.17
CA ALA A 28 5.03 7.27 -8.23
C ALA A 28 3.66 6.67 -8.58
N CYS A 29 2.81 6.34 -7.60
CA CYS A 29 1.44 5.89 -7.83
C CYS A 29 0.61 6.95 -8.58
N GLY A 30 0.73 8.23 -8.18
CA GLY A 30 0.06 9.33 -8.87
C GLY A 30 0.51 9.48 -10.32
N LEU A 31 1.83 9.36 -10.58
CA LEU A 31 2.39 9.37 -11.93
C LEU A 31 1.95 8.16 -12.75
N CYS A 32 1.89 6.96 -12.15
CA CYS A 32 1.38 5.77 -12.83
C CYS A 32 -0.10 5.94 -13.22
N LEU A 33 -0.93 6.48 -12.33
CA LEU A 33 -2.33 6.73 -12.60
C LEU A 33 -2.52 7.76 -13.72
N LEU A 34 -1.73 8.84 -13.69
CA LEU A 34 -1.75 9.86 -14.73
C LEU A 34 -1.28 9.27 -16.08
N GLY A 35 -0.18 8.50 -16.07
CA GLY A 35 0.32 7.82 -17.27
C GLY A 35 -0.69 6.84 -17.85
N PHE A 36 -1.33 6.03 -17.00
CA PHE A 36 -2.42 5.15 -17.39
C PHE A 36 -3.56 5.92 -18.07
N THR A 37 -4.05 6.99 -17.41
CA THR A 37 -5.15 7.79 -17.94
C THR A 37 -4.81 8.43 -19.28
N LEU A 38 -3.58 8.99 -19.43
CA LEU A 38 -3.13 9.58 -20.67
C LEU A 38 -2.98 8.54 -21.78
N ALA A 39 -2.48 7.34 -21.46
CA ALA A 39 -2.36 6.25 -22.43
C ALA A 39 -3.74 5.80 -22.95
N GLU A 40 -4.72 5.61 -22.05
CA GLU A 40 -6.08 5.20 -22.40
C GLU A 40 -6.81 6.28 -23.23
N VAL A 41 -6.77 7.53 -22.77
CA VAL A 41 -7.39 8.65 -23.51
C VAL A 41 -6.71 8.83 -24.88
N GLY A 42 -5.38 8.71 -24.90
CA GLY A 42 -4.61 8.76 -26.15
C GLY A 42 -5.02 7.66 -27.12
N ASP A 43 -5.11 6.40 -26.68
CA ASP A 43 -5.52 5.28 -27.55
C ASP A 43 -6.91 5.53 -28.15
N VAL A 44 -7.88 5.98 -27.35
CA VAL A 44 -9.22 6.30 -27.83
C VAL A 44 -9.19 7.40 -28.89
N LEU A 45 -8.45 8.49 -28.65
CA LEU A 45 -8.36 9.61 -29.60
C LEU A 45 -7.69 9.20 -30.92
N PHE A 46 -6.57 8.47 -30.86
CA PHE A 46 -5.88 8.00 -32.05
C PHE A 46 -6.71 6.97 -32.86
N ARG A 47 -7.47 6.15 -32.14
CA ARG A 47 -8.41 5.20 -32.76
C ARG A 47 -9.53 5.93 -33.51
N MET A 48 -10.06 7.03 -32.94
CA MET A 48 -11.04 7.87 -33.64
C MET A 48 -10.48 8.56 -34.91
N LEU A 49 -9.19 8.87 -34.88
CA LEU A 49 -8.46 9.43 -36.04
C LEU A 49 -8.02 8.37 -37.09
N HIS A 50 -8.45 7.12 -36.95
CA HIS A 50 -8.09 5.98 -37.81
C HIS A 50 -6.58 5.66 -37.82
N HIS A 51 -5.84 6.08 -36.80
CA HIS A 51 -4.41 5.79 -36.60
C HIS A 51 -4.20 5.09 -35.22
N PRO A 52 -4.63 3.82 -35.07
CA PRO A 52 -4.53 3.12 -33.78
C PRO A 52 -3.07 2.96 -33.37
N LEU A 53 -2.76 3.32 -32.11
CA LEU A 53 -1.45 3.10 -31.51
C LEU A 53 -1.38 1.69 -30.92
N ALA A 54 -0.77 0.77 -31.67
CA ALA A 54 -0.71 -0.64 -31.27
C ALA A 54 -0.01 -0.86 -29.91
N SER A 55 0.93 0.03 -29.54
CA SER A 55 1.66 -0.07 -28.26
C SER A 55 0.96 0.61 -27.07
N ALA A 56 -0.12 1.39 -27.29
CA ALA A 56 -0.78 2.13 -26.21
C ALA A 56 -1.30 1.21 -25.12
N GLN A 57 -1.88 0.07 -25.48
CA GLN A 57 -2.37 -0.95 -24.57
C GLN A 57 -1.28 -1.53 -23.65
N GLU A 58 -0.05 -1.67 -24.16
CA GLU A 58 1.08 -2.19 -23.39
C GLU A 58 1.54 -1.19 -22.34
N PHE A 59 1.67 0.09 -22.73
CA PHE A 59 2.02 1.17 -21.80
C PHE A 59 0.96 1.35 -20.71
N SER A 60 -0.31 1.34 -21.10
CA SER A 60 -1.44 1.40 -20.18
C SER A 60 -1.39 0.26 -19.15
N SER A 61 -1.23 -0.98 -19.60
CA SER A 61 -1.09 -2.15 -18.73
C SER A 61 0.12 -2.04 -17.79
N GLY A 62 1.24 -1.50 -18.29
CA GLY A 62 2.43 -1.25 -17.50
C GLY A 62 2.18 -0.29 -16.35
N PHE A 63 1.65 0.89 -16.64
CA PHE A 63 1.31 1.89 -15.62
C PHE A 63 0.30 1.37 -14.61
N PHE A 64 -0.71 0.64 -15.07
CA PHE A 64 -1.73 0.06 -14.23
C PHE A 64 -1.15 -0.96 -13.23
N ILE A 65 -0.34 -1.91 -13.72
CA ILE A 65 0.30 -2.95 -12.89
C ILE A 65 1.22 -2.30 -11.85
N TRP A 66 2.12 -1.41 -12.27
CA TRP A 66 3.00 -0.72 -11.34
C TRP A 66 2.23 0.11 -10.32
N GLY A 67 1.18 0.83 -10.76
CA GLY A 67 0.32 1.63 -9.88
C GLY A 67 -0.37 0.80 -8.81
N ILE A 68 -0.95 -0.35 -9.15
CA ILE A 68 -1.61 -1.25 -8.20
C ILE A 68 -0.62 -1.82 -7.19
N PHE A 69 0.52 -2.34 -7.64
CA PHE A 69 1.48 -2.98 -6.76
C PHE A 69 2.17 -1.99 -5.81
N LEU A 70 2.57 -0.82 -6.29
CA LEU A 70 3.12 0.24 -5.44
C LEU A 70 2.06 0.81 -4.48
N GLY A 71 0.83 1.01 -4.97
CA GLY A 71 -0.30 1.48 -4.16
C GLY A 71 -0.65 0.49 -3.04
N GLY A 72 -0.62 -0.81 -3.33
CA GLY A 72 -0.80 -1.87 -2.35
C GLY A 72 0.24 -1.81 -1.23
N ALA A 73 1.52 -1.58 -1.56
CA ALA A 73 2.58 -1.43 -0.57
C ALA A 73 2.35 -0.21 0.35
N VAL A 74 1.94 0.93 -0.22
CA VAL A 74 1.60 2.13 0.56
C VAL A 74 0.37 1.89 1.45
N ALA A 75 -0.65 1.21 0.92
CA ALA A 75 -1.87 0.89 1.67
C ALA A 75 -1.59 0.00 2.89
N VAL A 76 -0.65 -0.95 2.77
CA VAL A 76 -0.19 -1.77 3.90
C VAL A 76 0.48 -0.90 4.97
N ARG A 77 1.36 0.03 4.59
CA ARG A 77 2.00 0.94 5.56
C ARG A 77 1.01 1.85 6.27
N ARG A 78 -0.06 2.25 5.58
CA ARG A 78 -1.13 3.09 6.15
C ARG A 78 -2.13 2.32 6.99
N ASP A 79 -2.00 0.99 7.02
CA ASP A 79 -2.94 0.07 7.68
C ASP A 79 -4.41 0.25 7.24
N THR A 80 -4.60 0.85 6.06
CA THR A 80 -5.93 1.21 5.53
C THR A 80 -6.72 -0.03 5.09
N ASN A 81 -5.99 -1.08 4.63
CA ASN A 81 -6.63 -2.28 4.09
C ASN A 81 -7.18 -3.24 5.14
N PHE A 82 -6.74 -3.13 6.39
CA PHE A 82 -7.03 -4.11 7.44
C PHE A 82 -7.50 -3.46 8.74
N ARG A 83 -8.29 -2.39 8.66
CA ARG A 83 -9.02 -1.90 9.82
C ARG A 83 -10.13 -2.88 10.20
N ILE A 84 -9.73 -4.03 10.74
CA ILE A 84 -10.61 -4.87 11.55
C ILE A 84 -10.72 -4.23 12.95
N GLY A 85 -10.61 -2.89 13.02
CA GLY A 85 -10.68 -2.13 14.25
C GLY A 85 -11.96 -2.40 15.04
N ALA A 86 -13.08 -2.61 14.35
CA ALA A 86 -14.35 -2.92 15.00
C ALA A 86 -14.35 -4.22 15.84
N ILE A 87 -13.44 -5.15 15.56
CA ILE A 87 -13.31 -6.41 16.33
C ILE A 87 -12.19 -6.29 17.35
N SER A 88 -11.07 -5.63 16.99
CA SER A 88 -9.92 -5.42 17.86
C SER A 88 -10.19 -4.42 19.00
N ASP A 89 -11.03 -3.41 18.78
CA ASP A 89 -11.31 -2.37 19.78
C ASP A 89 -12.17 -2.88 20.95
N LYS A 90 -12.89 -4.00 20.77
CA LYS A 90 -13.63 -4.66 21.84
C LYS A 90 -12.75 -5.52 22.75
N TRP A 91 -11.51 -5.79 22.34
CA TRP A 91 -10.58 -6.65 23.08
C TRP A 91 -9.43 -5.81 23.61
N SER A 92 -9.33 -5.71 24.93
CA SER A 92 -8.21 -5.07 25.63
C SER A 92 -7.23 -6.12 26.15
N GLY A 93 -5.92 -5.83 26.16
CA GLY A 93 -4.90 -6.69 26.73
C GLY A 93 -4.30 -7.73 25.75
N THR A 94 -3.98 -8.91 26.28
CA THR A 94 -3.28 -10.00 25.56
C THR A 94 -3.96 -10.45 24.27
N PRO A 95 -5.30 -10.61 24.17
CA PRO A 95 -5.94 -11.08 22.93
C PRO A 95 -5.79 -10.07 21.78
N ARG A 96 -5.75 -8.78 22.07
CA ARG A 96 -5.50 -7.74 21.06
C ARG A 96 -4.09 -7.85 20.48
N LEU A 97 -3.09 -8.04 21.34
CA LEU A 97 -1.70 -8.22 20.91
C LEU A 97 -1.54 -9.44 20.00
N VAL A 98 -2.17 -10.57 20.36
CA VAL A 98 -2.14 -11.78 19.53
C VAL A 98 -2.79 -11.54 18.17
N ALA A 99 -3.96 -10.90 18.13
CA ALA A 99 -4.66 -10.60 16.87
C ALA A 99 -3.82 -9.70 15.95
N GLU A 100 -3.19 -8.64 16.48
CA GLU A 100 -2.30 -7.76 15.73
C GLU A 100 -1.05 -8.49 15.23
N LEU A 101 -0.46 -9.35 16.04
CA LEU A 101 0.71 -10.13 15.64
C LEU A 101 0.37 -11.15 14.54
N VAL A 102 -0.77 -11.84 14.66
CA VAL A 102 -1.27 -12.77 13.63
C VAL A 102 -1.51 -12.02 12.32
N LYS A 103 -2.20 -10.87 12.35
CA LYS A 103 -2.41 -10.02 11.17
C LYS A 103 -1.10 -9.70 10.46
N ARG A 104 -0.10 -9.23 11.20
CA ARG A 104 1.21 -8.87 10.65
C ARG A 104 1.99 -10.08 10.15
N ALA A 105 1.88 -11.23 10.83
CA ALA A 105 2.50 -12.48 10.38
C ALA A 105 1.92 -12.95 9.04
N VAL A 106 0.61 -12.90 8.87
CA VAL A 106 -0.05 -13.22 7.60
C VAL A 106 0.39 -12.26 6.49
N MET A 107 0.43 -10.95 6.77
CA MET A 107 0.91 -9.95 5.80
C MET A 107 2.37 -10.21 5.39
N LEU A 108 3.23 -10.55 6.33
CA LEU A 108 4.63 -10.87 6.06
C LEU A 108 4.75 -12.15 5.22
N ALA A 109 3.96 -13.19 5.52
CA ALA A 109 3.94 -14.42 4.74
C ALA A 109 3.52 -14.15 3.28
N VAL A 110 2.48 -13.35 3.07
CA VAL A 110 2.04 -12.93 1.71
C VAL A 110 3.13 -12.13 1.02
N ALA A 111 3.79 -11.19 1.71
CA ALA A 111 4.88 -10.39 1.15
C ALA A 111 6.07 -11.26 0.71
N LEU A 112 6.43 -12.27 1.50
CA LEU A 112 7.50 -13.22 1.17
C LEU A 112 7.12 -14.08 -0.05
N VAL A 113 5.88 -14.58 -0.11
CA VAL A 113 5.37 -15.33 -1.26
C VAL A 113 5.44 -14.46 -2.52
N LEU A 114 4.95 -13.22 -2.47
CA LEU A 114 5.03 -12.27 -3.59
C LEU A 114 6.47 -12.01 -4.01
N THR A 115 7.39 -11.86 -3.07
CA THR A 115 8.80 -11.61 -3.37
C THR A 115 9.44 -12.81 -4.06
N VAL A 116 9.28 -14.01 -3.51
CA VAL A 116 9.93 -15.22 -4.04
C VAL A 116 9.34 -15.63 -5.38
N PHE A 117 8.01 -15.80 -5.44
CA PHE A 117 7.36 -16.20 -6.70
C PHE A 117 7.37 -15.08 -7.73
N GLY A 118 7.29 -13.82 -7.29
CA GLY A 118 7.45 -12.66 -8.16
C GLY A 118 8.84 -12.61 -8.81
N TYR A 119 9.88 -12.91 -8.05
CA TYR A 119 11.23 -12.98 -8.57
C TYR A 119 11.42 -14.13 -9.59
N LEU A 120 10.85 -15.30 -9.32
CA LEU A 120 10.85 -16.41 -10.28
C LEU A 120 10.13 -16.04 -11.58
N ASN A 121 8.94 -15.41 -11.48
CA ASN A 121 8.22 -14.93 -12.65
C ASN A 121 8.99 -13.83 -13.42
N PHE A 122 9.65 -12.94 -12.70
CA PHE A 122 10.52 -11.92 -13.31
C PHE A 122 11.62 -12.55 -14.16
N LEU A 123 12.29 -13.58 -13.65
CA LEU A 123 13.32 -14.29 -14.39
C LEU A 123 12.78 -14.98 -15.66
N HIS A 124 11.60 -15.60 -15.56
CA HIS A 124 10.95 -16.22 -16.72
C HIS A 124 10.45 -15.20 -17.75
N GLY A 125 10.15 -13.97 -17.31
CA GLY A 125 9.66 -12.90 -18.16
C GLY A 125 10.65 -12.42 -19.22
N PHE A 126 11.94 -12.69 -19.10
CA PHE A 126 12.95 -12.34 -20.11
C PHE A 126 12.85 -13.19 -21.38
N GLY A 127 12.25 -14.37 -21.30
CA GLY A 127 12.03 -15.24 -22.46
C GLY A 127 10.79 -14.93 -23.28
N SER A 128 9.98 -13.97 -22.83
CA SER A 128 8.72 -13.61 -23.47
C SER A 128 8.66 -12.12 -23.77
N PHE A 129 8.19 -11.78 -24.97
CA PHE A 129 8.10 -10.40 -25.43
C PHE A 129 6.65 -10.04 -25.68
N MET A 130 6.29 -8.78 -25.42
CA MET A 130 5.00 -8.22 -25.77
C MET A 130 4.98 -7.84 -27.27
N ALA A 131 3.89 -8.14 -27.92
CA ALA A 131 3.66 -7.67 -29.28
C ALA A 131 2.67 -6.48 -29.24
N PRO A 132 2.95 -5.35 -29.91
CA PRO A 132 3.94 -5.17 -30.99
C PRO A 132 5.27 -4.50 -30.56
N SER A 133 5.46 -4.12 -29.28
CA SER A 133 6.63 -3.31 -28.86
C SER A 133 7.92 -4.10 -28.71
N GLU A 134 7.86 -5.46 -28.76
CA GLU A 134 8.98 -6.36 -28.48
C GLU A 134 9.63 -6.13 -27.08
N THR A 135 8.91 -5.47 -26.16
CA THR A 135 9.38 -5.22 -24.79
C THR A 135 9.29 -6.51 -23.98
N PRO A 136 10.34 -6.88 -23.20
CA PRO A 136 10.28 -8.06 -22.35
C PRO A 136 9.17 -7.95 -21.31
N ILE A 137 8.37 -8.98 -21.14
CA ILE A 137 7.28 -9.02 -20.13
C ILE A 137 7.86 -8.92 -18.70
N ALA A 138 9.14 -9.22 -18.55
CA ALA A 138 9.87 -9.05 -17.28
C ALA A 138 9.67 -7.67 -16.65
N VAL A 139 9.53 -6.58 -17.44
CA VAL A 139 9.29 -5.22 -16.92
C VAL A 139 7.99 -5.12 -16.13
N LEU A 140 6.93 -5.84 -16.57
CA LEU A 140 5.67 -5.91 -15.84
C LEU A 140 5.80 -6.77 -14.59
N TYR A 141 6.46 -7.91 -14.72
CA TYR A 141 6.64 -8.86 -13.61
C TYR A 141 7.56 -8.31 -12.51
N ALA A 142 8.44 -7.35 -12.81
CA ALA A 142 9.29 -6.68 -11.82
C ALA A 142 8.48 -5.97 -10.72
N ALA A 143 7.27 -5.50 -11.03
CA ALA A 143 6.40 -4.84 -10.05
C ALA A 143 6.05 -5.76 -8.86
N ILE A 144 5.93 -7.08 -9.10
CA ILE A 144 5.53 -8.06 -8.08
C ILE A 144 6.60 -8.21 -6.99
N PRO A 145 7.85 -8.59 -7.29
CA PRO A 145 8.86 -8.73 -6.24
C PRO A 145 9.24 -7.40 -5.58
N VAL A 146 9.21 -6.29 -6.33
CA VAL A 146 9.47 -4.95 -5.77
C VAL A 146 8.42 -4.60 -4.73
N SER A 147 7.14 -4.78 -5.04
CA SER A 147 6.06 -4.52 -4.08
C SER A 147 6.11 -5.48 -2.89
N GLY A 148 6.40 -6.76 -3.11
CA GLY A 148 6.58 -7.74 -2.05
C GLY A 148 7.67 -7.32 -1.05
N LEU A 149 8.84 -6.86 -1.54
CA LEU A 149 9.91 -6.32 -0.69
C LEU A 149 9.47 -5.08 0.08
N LEU A 150 8.78 -4.14 -0.57
CA LEU A 150 8.28 -2.92 0.08
C LEU A 150 7.27 -3.26 1.18
N ILE A 151 6.34 -4.18 0.92
CA ILE A 151 5.37 -4.65 1.91
C ILE A 151 6.11 -5.31 3.08
N ALA A 152 7.09 -6.17 2.83
CA ALA A 152 7.88 -6.82 3.89
C ALA A 152 8.58 -5.77 4.78
N ILE A 153 9.22 -4.75 4.19
CA ILE A 153 9.87 -3.66 4.93
C ILE A 153 8.86 -2.94 5.82
N PHE A 154 7.69 -2.57 5.29
CA PHE A 154 6.67 -1.84 6.04
C PHE A 154 6.01 -2.69 7.14
N VAL A 155 5.81 -3.98 6.91
CA VAL A 155 5.30 -4.90 7.93
C VAL A 155 6.31 -5.07 9.06
N ILE A 156 7.61 -5.25 8.74
CA ILE A 156 8.69 -5.34 9.74
C ILE A 156 8.78 -4.05 10.55
N GLU A 157 8.72 -2.87 9.90
CA GLU A 157 8.64 -1.56 10.57
C GLU A 157 7.51 -1.57 11.61
N GLY A 158 6.31 -1.93 11.20
CA GLY A 158 5.14 -1.95 12.06
C GLY A 158 5.24 -2.97 13.20
N VAL A 159 5.85 -4.14 13.00
CA VAL A 159 6.10 -5.14 14.06
C VAL A 159 7.10 -4.59 15.08
N VAL A 160 8.23 -4.07 14.64
CA VAL A 160 9.28 -3.55 15.53
C VAL A 160 8.77 -2.37 16.36
N CYS A 161 8.08 -1.42 15.72
CA CYS A 161 7.51 -0.28 16.41
C CYS A 161 6.39 -0.70 17.39
N GLY A 162 5.52 -1.62 16.99
CA GLY A 162 4.44 -2.13 17.83
C GLY A 162 4.92 -2.88 19.05
N LEU A 163 6.01 -3.66 18.93
CA LEU A 163 6.63 -4.35 20.07
C LEU A 163 7.33 -3.37 21.03
N ARG A 164 7.87 -2.25 20.54
CA ARG A 164 8.56 -1.25 21.37
C ARG A 164 7.61 -0.27 22.03
N ASN A 165 6.57 0.18 21.33
CA ASN A 165 5.70 1.27 21.75
C ASN A 165 4.30 0.77 22.16
N GLY A 166 3.99 -0.53 21.99
CA GLY A 166 2.67 -1.11 22.17
C GLY A 166 1.81 -0.97 20.91
N PHE A 167 0.87 -1.91 20.75
CA PHE A 167 -0.11 -1.91 19.64
C PHE A 167 -1.41 -1.17 19.99
N ALA A 168 -1.47 -0.48 21.13
CA ALA A 168 -2.61 0.34 21.49
C ALA A 168 -2.66 1.55 20.55
N GLY A 169 -3.70 1.65 19.72
CA GLY A 169 -3.95 2.85 18.91
C GLY A 169 -4.07 4.07 19.82
N GLU A 170 -3.42 5.18 19.48
CA GLU A 170 -3.74 6.46 20.10
C GLU A 170 -5.20 6.78 19.75
N LEU A 171 -6.00 7.06 20.79
CA LEU A 171 -7.33 7.60 20.59
C LEU A 171 -7.19 8.85 19.70
N THR A 172 -7.93 8.90 18.61
CA THR A 172 -7.99 10.12 17.78
C THR A 172 -8.47 11.27 18.66
N ASP A 173 -8.07 12.51 18.36
CA ASP A 173 -8.50 13.68 19.14
C ASP A 173 -10.02 13.78 19.22
N VAL A 174 -10.74 13.27 18.21
CA VAL A 174 -12.19 13.14 18.20
C VAL A 174 -12.69 12.14 19.22
N GLU A 175 -12.07 10.98 19.33
CA GLU A 175 -12.43 9.95 20.32
C GLU A 175 -12.09 10.40 21.74
N ARG A 176 -10.98 11.15 21.93
CA ARG A 176 -10.65 11.80 23.22
C ARG A 176 -11.69 12.85 23.59
N ALA A 177 -12.11 13.67 22.63
CA ALA A 177 -13.14 14.68 22.85
C ALA A 177 -14.50 14.05 23.18
N VAL A 178 -14.89 12.98 22.50
CA VAL A 178 -16.12 12.22 22.78
C VAL A 178 -16.03 11.53 24.14
N ALA A 179 -14.91 10.90 24.48
CA ALA A 179 -14.71 10.28 25.79
C ALA A 179 -14.75 11.33 26.92
N ALA A 180 -14.16 12.51 26.70
CA ALA A 180 -14.21 13.62 27.66
C ALA A 180 -15.64 14.17 27.84
N SER A 181 -16.41 14.32 26.76
CA SER A 181 -17.80 14.77 26.82
C SER A 181 -18.71 13.77 27.54
N THR A 182 -18.51 12.47 27.32
CA THR A 182 -19.28 11.41 27.97
C THR A 182 -18.95 11.29 29.46
N ALA A 183 -17.69 11.57 29.85
CA ALA A 183 -17.28 11.58 31.25
C ALA A 183 -17.88 12.78 32.04
N THR A 184 -18.15 13.90 31.34
CA THR A 184 -18.74 15.11 31.96
C THR A 184 -20.25 14.99 32.14
N ASP A 185 -20.91 14.08 31.41
CA ASP A 185 -22.37 13.91 31.40
C ASP A 185 -22.84 12.80 32.37
N GLN A 186 -21.96 12.26 33.22
CA GLN A 186 -22.35 11.34 34.29
C GLN A 186 -22.94 12.15 35.45
N PRO A 187 -24.22 11.98 35.81
CA PRO A 187 -24.81 12.63 36.98
C PRO A 187 -24.12 12.16 38.24
N ILE A 188 -23.68 13.14 39.02
CA ILE A 188 -23.15 12.91 40.38
C ILE A 188 -24.30 12.31 41.22
N ALA A 189 -24.19 11.01 41.51
CA ALA A 189 -25.09 10.29 42.40
C ALA A 189 -24.66 10.45 43.84
#